data_2d7e72b5d468e024819e41ed27a13cc0
#
_entry.id   2d7e72b5d468e024819e41ed27a13cc0
#
_cell.length_a   1.000
_cell.length_b   1.000
_cell.length_c   1.000
_cell.angle_alpha   90.00
_cell.angle_beta   90.00
_cell.angle_gamma   90.00
#
_symmetry.space_group_name_H-M   'P 1'
#
loop_
_entity.id
_entity.type
_entity.pdbx_description
1 polymer ?
#
loop_
_entity_poly.entity_id
_entity_poly.type
_entity_poly.pdbx_seq_one_letter_code
_entity_poly.pdbx_strand_id
1 'polypeptide(L)'
;MSSDRFPLGPASFHPVLKASTLLSSSTTSSSILDSFNSNNNRFLPILVNDRVLFPDHVLLIVSNQIVQAQHLDCVYYSKFNGSDELVKARPALSAEQYGAFRSIVRCPVPEANYSAVVDLRRRVGDVAESDWSLRVKSNQSSQTVHSWEKVVYEAVLDGDTAVLFVKGLKLRPHRRSDPTRFSCHFGFGNWGGENEGFVLTTEAVTAAQEVVRCLLPRSIKNMPERAQGIRVTVSHRSSRARVHEPPIGSVAKIYGPKAEEVRRDKRKYELCVCTMVWNQAQALREWIKYHAWLGVERWFIYDNNSDDGIEDVIKELEFYNVSRQSWPWIKAQEAGFSHCALKARDECNWVGFFDVDEFFYFPYGFRHLKGKGLPGHNYLKSMVANFSSSKTVAEIRTECHSFGPSGLSSPPEQGVTVGYTCRLQSPERHKSIVRPDLLDSSLLNVVHHFLLREGFRHLNVIESRVVINHYKYQVWDTFKAKFYRRVATYVVDWQKDQNKGSKDRAPGLGTEAIEPPNWRLRFCEVWDTGLRDFVLAYLADPVTGSLPWQRTLL
;
A
#
# COMPACT_ATOMS: atom_id res chain seq x y z
N MET A 1 -25.53 61.98 25.95
CA MET A 1 -24.30 62.73 25.72
C MET A 1 -23.15 61.87 26.16
N SER A 2 -22.21 61.73 25.26
CA SER A 2 -20.96 61.00 25.34
C SER A 2 -21.06 59.48 25.30
N SER A 3 -20.86 58.99 24.12
CA SER A 3 -20.64 57.58 23.75
C SER A 3 -19.13 57.32 23.77
N ASP A 4 -18.66 56.48 24.64
CA ASP A 4 -17.31 55.95 24.55
C ASP A 4 -17.34 54.61 23.78
N ARG A 5 -16.95 54.69 22.52
CA ARG A 5 -16.63 53.55 21.68
C ARG A 5 -15.19 53.09 21.95
N PHE A 6 -15.04 51.91 22.52
CA PHE A 6 -13.77 51.20 22.49
C PHE A 6 -13.59 50.56 21.10
N PRO A 7 -12.46 50.74 20.44
CA PRO A 7 -12.17 50.02 19.20
C PRO A 7 -11.70 48.63 19.55
N LEU A 8 -12.52 47.62 19.23
CA LEU A 8 -12.10 46.25 19.17
C LEU A 8 -11.19 46.09 17.94
N GLY A 9 -9.89 46.14 18.16
CA GLY A 9 -8.90 45.73 17.19
C GLY A 9 -9.07 44.21 16.89
N PRO A 10 -8.81 43.75 15.69
CA PRO A 10 -8.91 42.33 15.36
C PRO A 10 -7.85 41.59 16.16
N ALA A 11 -8.28 40.77 17.12
CA ALA A 11 -7.43 39.81 17.77
C ALA A 11 -6.95 38.82 16.68
N SER A 12 -5.74 38.99 16.25
CA SER A 12 -5.07 38.04 15.38
C SER A 12 -4.76 36.77 16.18
N PHE A 13 -5.71 35.86 16.23
CA PHE A 13 -5.47 34.51 16.68
C PHE A 13 -4.56 33.81 15.64
N HIS A 14 -3.29 33.74 15.94
CA HIS A 14 -2.38 32.84 15.29
C HIS A 14 -2.37 31.52 16.07
N PRO A 15 -3.08 30.50 15.64
CA PRO A 15 -2.87 29.17 16.19
C PRO A 15 -1.44 28.77 15.86
N VAL A 16 -0.57 28.70 16.85
CA VAL A 16 0.77 28.13 16.72
C VAL A 16 0.56 26.63 16.56
N LEU A 17 0.39 26.20 15.31
CA LEU A 17 0.56 24.81 14.96
C LEU A 17 2.04 24.51 15.22
N LYS A 18 2.36 23.92 16.38
CA LYS A 18 3.67 23.34 16.61
C LYS A 18 3.78 22.12 15.69
N ALA A 19 4.13 22.34 14.43
CA ALA A 19 4.82 21.33 13.69
C ALA A 19 6.03 20.96 14.54
N SER A 20 6.24 19.68 14.81
CA SER A 20 7.53 19.22 15.32
C SER A 20 8.53 19.53 14.21
N THR A 21 9.11 20.71 14.23
CA THR A 21 10.23 21.08 13.39
C THR A 21 11.41 20.27 13.85
N LEU A 22 11.56 19.09 13.27
CA LEU A 22 12.85 18.45 13.15
C LEU A 22 13.62 19.21 12.04
N LEU A 23 13.97 20.46 12.35
CA LEU A 23 15.08 21.11 11.70
C LEU A 23 16.33 20.37 12.17
N SER A 24 16.99 19.72 11.26
CA SER A 24 18.37 19.32 11.36
C SER A 24 19.22 20.57 11.65
N SER A 25 19.43 20.90 12.90
CA SER A 25 20.59 21.67 13.29
C SER A 25 21.75 20.68 13.41
N SER A 26 22.46 20.51 12.31
CA SER A 26 23.83 20.03 12.35
C SER A 26 24.63 21.13 13.05
N THR A 27 24.79 21.03 14.35
CA THR A 27 25.96 21.47 15.09
C THR A 27 25.69 21.28 16.58
N THR A 28 26.61 20.56 17.23
CA THR A 28 26.77 20.47 18.69
C THR A 28 25.69 19.74 19.50
N SER A 29 25.70 18.42 19.41
CA SER A 29 25.17 17.56 20.48
C SER A 29 26.07 16.37 20.78
N SER A 30 27.37 16.51 20.63
CA SER A 30 28.34 15.51 21.11
C SER A 30 28.63 15.61 22.63
N SER A 31 28.03 16.57 23.35
CA SER A 31 28.34 16.76 24.77
C SER A 31 27.25 16.37 25.78
N ILE A 32 26.08 15.87 25.31
CA ILE A 32 25.01 15.39 26.23
C ILE A 32 24.98 13.86 26.32
N LEU A 33 25.61 13.15 25.40
CA LEU A 33 25.69 11.68 25.43
C LEU A 33 26.82 11.14 26.34
N ASP A 34 27.78 11.95 26.71
CA ASP A 34 28.91 11.52 27.53
C ASP A 34 28.72 11.62 29.05
N SER A 35 27.62 12.19 29.55
CA SER A 35 27.36 12.29 30.99
C SER A 35 26.46 11.19 31.58
N PHE A 36 26.02 10.21 30.77
CA PHE A 36 25.30 9.02 31.27
C PHE A 36 26.22 7.77 31.33
N ASN A 37 27.41 7.95 31.80
CA ASN A 37 28.32 6.83 32.05
C ASN A 37 28.16 6.39 33.49
N SER A 38 27.16 5.56 33.78
CA SER A 38 27.19 4.60 34.90
C SER A 38 26.19 3.47 34.69
N ASN A 39 26.66 2.35 34.42
CA ASN A 39 26.34 0.94 34.71
C ASN A 39 24.89 0.44 34.86
N ASN A 40 23.80 1.18 34.48
CA ASN A 40 22.43 0.70 34.70
C ASN A 40 21.45 0.85 33.51
N ASN A 41 21.89 1.18 32.29
CA ASN A 41 20.95 1.35 31.15
C ASN A 41 21.01 0.15 30.19
N ARG A 42 20.54 -1.01 30.62
CA ARG A 42 20.43 -2.21 29.76
C ARG A 42 19.22 -2.21 28.82
N PHE A 43 18.25 -1.29 29.04
CA PHE A 43 17.05 -1.18 28.21
C PHE A 43 16.70 0.27 27.94
N LEU A 44 16.60 0.66 26.68
CA LEU A 44 16.16 1.99 26.27
C LEU A 44 14.72 1.92 25.76
N PRO A 45 13.78 2.66 26.37
CA PRO A 45 12.41 2.75 25.89
C PRO A 45 12.38 3.40 24.51
N ILE A 46 11.50 2.89 23.65
CA ILE A 46 11.24 3.45 22.34
C ILE A 46 9.87 4.11 22.36
N LEU A 47 9.79 5.37 21.94
CA LEU A 47 8.54 6.10 21.92
C LEU A 47 7.60 5.51 20.85
N VAL A 48 6.50 4.92 21.31
CA VAL A 48 5.41 4.44 20.45
C VAL A 48 4.42 5.58 20.25
N ASN A 49 4.30 6.06 19.01
CA ASN A 49 3.41 7.14 18.64
C ASN A 49 1.94 6.70 18.57
N ASP A 50 1.72 5.56 17.94
CA ASP A 50 0.38 5.05 17.66
C ASP A 50 0.35 3.52 17.73
N ARG A 51 -0.83 2.97 18.07
CA ARG A 51 -1.09 1.52 18.19
C ARG A 51 -2.36 1.16 17.44
N VAL A 52 -2.29 0.08 16.65
CA VAL A 52 -3.44 -0.47 15.94
C VAL A 52 -3.53 -1.97 16.22
N LEU A 53 -4.67 -2.41 16.73
CA LEU A 53 -4.95 -3.82 16.98
C LEU A 53 -5.49 -4.47 15.71
N PHE A 54 -4.75 -5.46 15.21
CA PHE A 54 -5.13 -6.38 14.15
C PHE A 54 -5.57 -7.73 14.74
N PRO A 55 -6.16 -8.63 13.95
CA PRO A 55 -6.63 -9.94 14.46
C PRO A 55 -5.52 -10.84 15.01
N ASP A 56 -4.30 -10.71 14.45
CA ASP A 56 -3.15 -11.58 14.70
C ASP A 56 -1.94 -10.86 15.33
N HIS A 57 -1.95 -9.54 15.39
CA HIS A 57 -0.85 -8.74 15.97
C HIS A 57 -1.31 -7.36 16.44
N VAL A 58 -0.46 -6.68 17.19
CA VAL A 58 -0.55 -5.24 17.45
C VAL A 58 0.49 -4.53 16.62
N LEU A 59 0.05 -3.64 15.75
CA LEU A 59 0.93 -2.78 14.94
C LEU A 59 1.28 -1.52 15.75
N LEU A 60 2.56 -1.29 15.96
CA LEU A 60 3.11 -0.11 16.62
C LEU A 60 3.75 0.80 15.59
N ILE A 61 3.44 2.08 15.61
CA ILE A 61 4.05 3.09 14.74
C ILE A 61 5.01 3.92 15.60
N VAL A 62 6.28 3.97 15.16
CA VAL A 62 7.35 4.71 15.84
C VAL A 62 7.97 5.74 14.89
N SER A 63 8.39 6.88 15.45
CA SER A 63 9.03 7.95 14.67
C SER A 63 10.55 7.74 14.63
N ASN A 64 11.16 8.07 13.50
CA ASN A 64 12.60 8.32 13.31
C ASN A 64 13.61 7.19 13.55
N GLN A 65 13.21 5.91 13.60
CA GLN A 65 14.19 4.85 13.78
C GLN A 65 13.93 3.68 12.84
N ILE A 66 14.94 3.33 12.04
CA ILE A 66 15.02 2.00 11.43
C ILE A 66 15.40 1.05 12.56
N VAL A 67 14.47 0.21 12.98
CA VAL A 67 14.66 -0.67 14.12
C VAL A 67 14.67 -2.10 13.61
N GLN A 68 15.73 -2.85 13.90
CA GLN A 68 15.80 -4.27 13.60
C GLN A 68 15.00 -5.05 14.66
N ALA A 69 14.08 -5.90 14.23
CA ALA A 69 13.19 -6.67 15.11
C ALA A 69 13.94 -7.52 16.14
N GLN A 70 15.11 -8.05 15.76
CA GLN A 70 15.93 -8.93 16.59
C GLN A 70 16.34 -8.32 17.94
N HIS A 71 16.37 -6.99 18.03
CA HIS A 71 16.76 -6.25 19.24
C HIS A 71 15.58 -5.57 19.92
N LEU A 72 14.36 -5.98 19.63
CA LEU A 72 13.14 -5.38 20.16
C LEU A 72 12.32 -6.37 20.98
N ASP A 73 11.86 -5.89 22.12
CA ASP A 73 10.84 -6.55 22.92
C ASP A 73 9.56 -5.73 22.96
N CYS A 74 8.44 -6.40 22.80
CA CYS A 74 7.09 -5.90 23.04
C CYS A 74 6.75 -6.06 24.52
N VAL A 75 6.37 -4.99 25.18
CA VAL A 75 6.11 -4.93 26.62
C VAL A 75 4.63 -4.85 26.89
N TYR A 76 4.10 -5.77 27.70
CA TYR A 76 2.68 -5.92 28.01
C TYR A 76 2.42 -5.64 29.49
N TYR A 77 1.34 -4.92 29.81
CA TYR A 77 0.95 -4.54 31.16
C TYR A 77 -0.27 -5.35 31.61
N SER A 78 -0.25 -5.83 32.86
CA SER A 78 -1.38 -6.56 33.44
C SER A 78 -2.61 -5.65 33.60
N LYS A 79 -3.81 -6.19 33.39
CA LYS A 79 -5.08 -5.51 33.65
C LYS A 79 -5.49 -5.52 35.15
N PHE A 80 -4.85 -6.34 35.96
CA PHE A 80 -5.39 -6.77 37.25
C PHE A 80 -4.59 -6.27 38.44
N ASN A 81 -3.87 -5.15 38.44
CA ASN A 81 -3.34 -4.66 39.71
C ASN A 81 -2.99 -3.18 39.71
N GLY A 82 -3.49 -2.48 40.72
CA GLY A 82 -3.23 -1.06 40.98
C GLY A 82 -1.90 -0.73 41.65
N SER A 83 -0.94 -1.65 41.85
CA SER A 83 0.29 -1.31 42.55
C SER A 83 1.57 -2.07 42.17
N ASP A 84 1.53 -3.29 41.61
CA ASP A 84 2.72 -3.98 41.13
C ASP A 84 2.43 -4.63 39.79
N GLU A 85 2.75 -3.90 38.72
CA GLU A 85 2.50 -4.31 37.35
C GLU A 85 3.36 -5.51 36.96
N LEU A 86 2.71 -6.65 36.75
CA LEU A 86 3.36 -7.79 36.13
C LEU A 86 3.60 -7.45 34.66
N VAL A 87 4.79 -7.04 34.33
CA VAL A 87 5.21 -6.71 32.98
C VAL A 87 5.70 -8.00 32.31
N LYS A 88 5.04 -8.36 31.19
CA LYS A 88 5.48 -9.47 30.33
C LYS A 88 6.13 -8.88 29.09
N ALA A 89 7.27 -9.42 28.67
CA ALA A 89 7.88 -9.05 27.42
C ALA A 89 7.93 -10.25 26.46
N ARG A 90 7.81 -9.96 25.18
CA ARG A 90 7.96 -10.93 24.09
C ARG A 90 8.75 -10.30 22.95
N PRO A 91 9.55 -11.07 22.20
CA PRO A 91 10.20 -10.58 21.00
C PRO A 91 9.21 -9.97 20.03
N ALA A 92 9.62 -8.90 19.33
CA ALA A 92 8.85 -8.37 18.21
C ALA A 92 8.80 -9.40 17.07
N LEU A 93 7.65 -9.48 16.39
CA LEU A 93 7.47 -10.38 15.24
C LEU A 93 8.23 -9.87 14.02
N SER A 94 8.14 -8.57 13.75
CA SER A 94 8.84 -7.91 12.65
C SER A 94 9.00 -6.43 12.93
N ALA A 95 9.97 -5.80 12.28
CA ALA A 95 10.14 -4.35 12.24
C ALA A 95 10.59 -3.95 10.84
N GLU A 96 9.99 -2.90 10.29
CA GLU A 96 10.31 -2.42 8.95
C GLU A 96 10.10 -0.91 8.81
N GLN A 97 10.72 -0.32 7.81
CA GLN A 97 10.53 1.09 7.49
C GLN A 97 9.13 1.35 6.92
N TYR A 98 8.47 2.40 7.40
CA TYR A 98 7.14 2.83 6.99
C TYR A 98 7.17 4.28 6.51
N GLY A 99 7.42 4.48 5.22
CA GLY A 99 7.68 5.79 4.66
C GLY A 99 9.06 6.35 5.05
N ALA A 100 9.27 7.65 4.82
CA ALA A 100 10.59 8.28 5.01
C ALA A 100 10.96 8.52 6.49
N PHE A 101 9.96 8.61 7.39
CA PHE A 101 10.16 9.13 8.77
C PHE A 101 9.57 8.24 9.85
N ARG A 102 9.06 7.08 9.49
CA ARG A 102 8.38 6.17 10.43
C ARG A 102 8.88 4.76 10.26
N SER A 103 8.80 3.98 11.33
CA SER A 103 8.91 2.53 11.29
C SER A 103 7.66 1.91 11.89
N ILE A 104 7.34 0.71 11.47
CA ILE A 104 6.30 -0.12 12.08
C ILE A 104 6.92 -1.35 12.71
N VAL A 105 6.40 -1.73 13.85
CA VAL A 105 6.78 -2.94 14.57
C VAL A 105 5.53 -3.76 14.85
N ARG A 106 5.56 -5.05 14.52
CA ARG A 106 4.47 -5.97 14.84
C ARG A 106 4.79 -6.72 16.12
N CYS A 107 3.87 -6.64 17.06
CA CYS A 107 3.94 -7.34 18.32
C CYS A 107 2.89 -8.45 18.39
N PRO A 108 3.15 -9.59 19.05
CA PRO A 108 2.14 -10.60 19.31
C PRO A 108 0.88 -10.02 19.96
N VAL A 109 -0.30 -10.57 19.66
CA VAL A 109 -1.53 -10.19 20.35
C VAL A 109 -1.37 -10.45 21.85
N PRO A 110 -1.75 -9.49 22.73
CA PRO A 110 -1.70 -9.69 24.17
C PRO A 110 -2.66 -10.80 24.60
N GLU A 111 -2.27 -11.57 25.59
CA GLU A 111 -3.14 -12.54 26.25
C GLU A 111 -4.29 -11.83 26.98
N ALA A 112 -5.37 -12.55 27.28
CA ALA A 112 -6.59 -11.98 27.86
C ALA A 112 -6.38 -11.13 29.12
N ASN A 113 -5.36 -11.47 29.91
CA ASN A 113 -5.03 -10.81 31.18
C ASN A 113 -4.19 -9.53 31.01
N TYR A 114 -3.76 -9.22 29.78
CA TYR A 114 -2.93 -8.07 29.48
C TYR A 114 -3.68 -6.98 28.71
N SER A 115 -3.25 -5.75 28.90
CA SER A 115 -3.75 -4.60 28.15
C SER A 115 -3.38 -4.71 26.67
N ALA A 116 -4.21 -4.15 25.79
CA ALA A 116 -3.85 -3.95 24.38
C ALA A 116 -2.85 -2.79 24.18
N VAL A 117 -2.58 -2.01 25.23
CA VAL A 117 -1.52 -0.99 25.21
C VAL A 117 -0.19 -1.73 25.32
N VAL A 118 0.57 -1.75 24.21
CA VAL A 118 1.86 -2.42 24.10
C VAL A 118 2.93 -1.36 23.87
N ASP A 119 4.01 -1.43 24.62
CA ASP A 119 5.18 -0.57 24.45
C ASP A 119 6.36 -1.35 23.87
N LEU A 120 7.39 -0.61 23.47
CA LEU A 120 8.62 -1.17 22.91
C LEU A 120 9.82 -0.81 23.78
N ARG A 121 10.74 -1.75 23.88
CA ARG A 121 12.07 -1.50 24.40
C ARG A 121 13.14 -2.14 23.52
N ARG A 122 14.34 -1.57 23.56
CA ARG A 122 15.50 -2.16 22.89
C ARG A 122 16.20 -3.12 23.85
N ARG A 123 16.52 -4.30 23.38
CA ARG A 123 17.37 -5.27 24.10
C ARG A 123 18.82 -4.87 23.89
N VAL A 124 19.58 -4.71 24.98
CA VAL A 124 21.00 -4.39 24.96
C VAL A 124 21.76 -5.52 25.64
N GLY A 125 22.43 -6.38 24.86
CA GLY A 125 23.19 -7.54 25.35
C GLY A 125 22.33 -8.73 25.79
N ASP A 126 22.98 -9.88 26.03
CA ASP A 126 22.36 -11.08 26.60
C ASP A 126 22.19 -10.88 28.11
N VAL A 127 21.01 -10.58 28.54
CA VAL A 127 20.65 -10.42 29.96
C VAL A 127 19.65 -11.47 30.37
N ALA A 128 19.97 -12.20 31.45
CA ALA A 128 19.05 -13.13 32.07
C ALA A 128 17.76 -12.46 32.55
N GLU A 129 16.66 -13.19 32.51
CA GLU A 129 15.27 -12.77 32.76
C GLU A 129 14.99 -12.09 34.11
N SER A 130 15.93 -12.00 35.03
CA SER A 130 15.71 -11.66 36.45
C SER A 130 15.71 -10.16 36.79
N ASP A 131 16.00 -9.24 35.85
CA ASP A 131 16.14 -7.80 36.16
C ASP A 131 15.00 -6.95 35.55
N TRP A 132 13.77 -7.24 35.95
CA TRP A 132 12.54 -6.69 35.35
C TRP A 132 11.95 -5.46 36.07
N SER A 133 12.67 -4.88 37.07
CA SER A 133 12.09 -3.87 37.97
C SER A 133 12.13 -2.42 37.48
N LEU A 134 12.44 -2.14 36.23
CA LEU A 134 12.44 -0.76 35.72
C LEU A 134 11.03 -0.34 35.28
N ARG A 135 10.37 0.42 36.17
CA ARG A 135 9.14 1.17 35.83
C ARG A 135 9.43 2.12 34.68
N VAL A 136 9.05 1.76 33.48
CA VAL A 136 8.91 2.71 32.38
C VAL A 136 7.63 3.50 32.65
N LYS A 137 7.74 4.61 33.38
CA LYS A 137 6.67 5.61 33.38
C LYS A 137 6.62 6.17 31.97
N SER A 138 5.67 5.67 31.17
CA SER A 138 5.39 6.21 29.83
C SER A 138 4.66 7.56 29.99
N ASN A 139 5.41 8.60 30.35
CA ASN A 139 4.82 9.91 30.65
C ASN A 139 4.37 10.70 29.42
N GLN A 140 4.43 10.15 28.18
CA GLN A 140 4.06 10.91 26.97
C GLN A 140 3.53 10.09 25.79
N SER A 141 3.40 8.78 25.85
CA SER A 141 2.80 8.04 24.73
C SER A 141 1.28 8.02 24.87
N SER A 142 0.58 8.28 23.78
CA SER A 142 -0.88 8.04 23.73
C SER A 142 -1.16 6.60 24.13
N GLN A 143 -1.97 6.38 25.17
CA GLN A 143 -2.41 5.03 25.57
C GLN A 143 -3.52 4.50 24.67
N THR A 144 -3.91 5.25 23.64
CA THR A 144 -5.00 4.87 22.75
C THR A 144 -4.57 3.73 21.82
N VAL A 145 -5.41 2.71 21.75
CA VAL A 145 -5.27 1.60 20.81
C VAL A 145 -6.45 1.66 19.84
N HIS A 146 -6.16 1.82 18.56
CA HIS A 146 -7.16 1.87 17.51
C HIS A 146 -7.47 0.46 16.99
N SER A 147 -8.72 0.22 16.56
CA SER A 147 -9.05 -0.99 15.81
C SER A 147 -8.72 -0.79 14.34
N TRP A 148 -8.10 -1.79 13.71
CA TRP A 148 -7.83 -1.76 12.26
C TRP A 148 -9.10 -1.61 11.40
N GLU A 149 -10.27 -1.99 11.94
CA GLU A 149 -11.55 -1.91 11.22
C GLU A 149 -12.13 -0.48 11.13
N LYS A 150 -11.72 0.41 12.04
CA LYS A 150 -12.23 1.79 12.09
C LYS A 150 -11.11 2.76 12.49
N VAL A 151 -10.35 3.22 11.51
CA VAL A 151 -9.19 4.10 11.73
C VAL A 151 -8.87 4.90 10.47
N VAL A 152 -8.46 6.15 10.62
CA VAL A 152 -7.76 6.90 9.57
C VAL A 152 -6.29 6.48 9.63
N TYR A 153 -5.81 5.82 8.59
CA TYR A 153 -4.56 5.12 8.67
C TYR A 153 -3.43 5.72 7.83
N GLU A 154 -3.76 6.47 6.77
CA GLU A 154 -2.77 7.17 5.96
C GLU A 154 -3.35 8.48 5.45
N ALA A 155 -2.48 9.46 5.17
CA ALA A 155 -2.87 10.75 4.61
C ALA A 155 -1.76 11.31 3.71
N VAL A 156 -2.17 11.77 2.51
CA VAL A 156 -1.27 12.30 1.50
C VAL A 156 -1.64 13.76 1.20
N LEU A 157 -0.65 14.64 1.17
CA LEU A 157 -0.81 16.01 0.69
C LEU A 157 -0.96 16.01 -0.84
N ASP A 158 -2.02 16.65 -1.34
CA ASP A 158 -2.29 16.77 -2.76
C ASP A 158 -2.78 18.19 -3.09
N GLY A 159 -1.88 19.04 -3.52
CA GLY A 159 -2.12 20.46 -3.74
C GLY A 159 -2.64 21.16 -2.47
N ASP A 160 -3.82 21.76 -2.55
CA ASP A 160 -4.50 22.43 -1.42
C ASP A 160 -5.43 21.50 -0.63
N THR A 161 -5.28 20.19 -0.81
CA THR A 161 -6.09 19.16 -0.15
C THR A 161 -5.22 18.11 0.55
N ALA A 162 -5.79 17.45 1.55
CA ALA A 162 -5.28 16.21 2.13
C ALA A 162 -6.18 15.04 1.71
N VAL A 163 -5.60 13.98 1.19
CA VAL A 163 -6.30 12.75 0.82
C VAL A 163 -6.12 11.74 1.94
N LEU A 164 -7.20 11.40 2.63
CA LEU A 164 -7.22 10.50 3.78
C LEU A 164 -7.67 9.11 3.36
N PHE A 165 -7.00 8.11 3.92
CA PHE A 165 -7.35 6.70 3.78
C PHE A 165 -7.96 6.20 5.08
N VAL A 166 -9.22 5.73 5.01
CA VAL A 166 -10.08 5.56 6.19
C VAL A 166 -10.79 4.21 6.18
N LYS A 167 -10.53 3.38 7.17
CA LYS A 167 -11.32 2.17 7.44
C LYS A 167 -12.62 2.48 8.16
N GLY A 168 -13.63 1.68 7.89
CA GLY A 168 -14.90 1.68 8.64
C GLY A 168 -15.97 2.64 8.12
N LEU A 169 -15.76 3.32 6.98
CA LEU A 169 -16.75 4.23 6.40
C LEU A 169 -17.99 3.52 5.84
N LYS A 170 -17.88 2.24 5.45
CA LYS A 170 -18.97 1.42 4.87
C LYS A 170 -19.68 2.08 3.68
N LEU A 171 -18.91 2.75 2.82
CA LEU A 171 -19.40 3.41 1.62
C LEU A 171 -19.69 2.38 0.52
N ARG A 172 -20.48 2.81 -0.48
CA ARG A 172 -20.78 1.96 -1.62
C ARG A 172 -19.54 1.77 -2.50
N PRO A 173 -19.19 0.54 -2.87
CA PRO A 173 -17.90 0.25 -3.51
C PRO A 173 -17.75 0.78 -4.94
N HIS A 174 -18.88 1.11 -5.64
CA HIS A 174 -18.85 1.43 -7.06
C HIS A 174 -19.30 2.85 -7.39
N ARG A 175 -19.44 3.73 -6.39
CA ARG A 175 -19.85 5.12 -6.63
C ARG A 175 -19.37 6.07 -5.57
N ARG A 176 -19.24 7.34 -5.96
CA ARG A 176 -18.97 8.44 -5.04
C ARG A 176 -20.09 8.59 -4.01
N SER A 177 -19.72 9.00 -2.83
CA SER A 177 -20.62 9.38 -1.75
C SER A 177 -20.74 10.90 -1.70
N ASP A 178 -21.80 11.38 -1.05
CA ASP A 178 -22.00 12.79 -0.80
C ASP A 178 -20.94 13.31 0.17
N PRO A 179 -20.02 14.21 -0.26
CA PRO A 179 -18.94 14.72 0.57
C PRO A 179 -19.42 15.61 1.72
N THR A 180 -20.59 16.25 1.61
CA THR A 180 -21.14 17.12 2.66
C THR A 180 -21.45 16.37 3.96
N ARG A 181 -21.45 15.06 3.91
CA ARG A 181 -21.62 14.19 5.07
C ARG A 181 -20.34 14.00 5.89
N PHE A 182 -19.22 14.56 5.44
CA PHE A 182 -17.91 14.39 6.07
C PHE A 182 -17.33 15.73 6.51
N SER A 183 -16.81 15.77 7.72
CA SER A 183 -16.03 16.89 8.24
C SER A 183 -14.62 16.41 8.56
N CYS A 184 -13.63 17.15 8.09
CA CYS A 184 -12.21 16.82 8.25
C CYS A 184 -11.63 17.64 9.40
N HIS A 185 -10.85 17.01 10.27
CA HIS A 185 -10.32 17.62 11.48
C HIS A 185 -8.80 17.52 11.49
N PHE A 186 -8.12 18.66 11.68
CA PHE A 186 -6.66 18.79 11.64
C PHE A 186 -6.12 19.27 12.98
N GLY A 187 -4.99 18.74 13.42
CA GLY A 187 -4.28 19.21 14.60
C GLY A 187 -3.92 18.12 15.60
N PHE A 188 -3.40 18.56 16.74
CA PHE A 188 -2.97 17.71 17.83
C PHE A 188 -4.08 17.67 18.88
N GLY A 189 -4.81 16.60 18.97
CA GLY A 189 -5.74 16.35 20.05
C GLY A 189 -5.70 14.88 20.43
N ASN A 190 -5.59 14.57 21.72
CA ASN A 190 -6.04 13.28 22.22
C ASN A 190 -7.57 13.32 22.18
N TRP A 191 -8.15 12.67 21.17
CA TRP A 191 -9.58 12.53 21.05
C TRP A 191 -10.09 11.66 22.22
N GLY A 192 -10.66 12.31 23.24
CA GLY A 192 -11.19 11.64 24.43
C GLY A 192 -10.53 12.00 25.77
N GLY A 193 -9.60 12.96 25.81
CA GLY A 193 -9.01 13.49 27.05
C GLY A 193 -9.40 14.94 27.33
N GLU A 194 -9.35 15.35 28.60
CA GLU A 194 -9.77 16.68 29.11
C GLU A 194 -8.99 17.90 28.56
N ASN A 195 -7.96 17.68 27.72
CA ASN A 195 -7.21 18.74 27.03
C ASN A 195 -7.47 18.65 25.51
N GLU A 196 -8.60 19.18 25.08
CA GLU A 196 -8.91 19.41 23.68
C GLU A 196 -7.98 20.50 23.12
N GLY A 197 -6.91 20.09 22.44
CA GLY A 197 -6.11 21.01 21.63
C GLY A 197 -6.94 21.55 20.46
N PHE A 198 -6.59 22.73 19.96
CA PHE A 198 -7.25 23.37 18.82
C PHE A 198 -7.32 22.42 17.63
N VAL A 199 -8.54 22.06 17.22
CA VAL A 199 -8.80 21.25 16.06
C VAL A 199 -9.43 22.14 14.99
N LEU A 200 -8.71 22.32 13.89
CA LEU A 200 -9.24 23.03 12.72
C LEU A 200 -10.14 22.07 11.94
N THR A 201 -11.33 22.51 11.62
CA THR A 201 -12.30 21.71 10.86
C THR A 201 -12.49 22.30 9.49
N THR A 202 -12.51 21.43 8.46
CA THR A 202 -12.81 21.76 7.07
C THR A 202 -13.82 20.78 6.49
N GLU A 203 -14.25 21.05 5.26
CA GLU A 203 -15.18 20.20 4.54
C GLU A 203 -14.42 19.18 3.68
N ALA A 204 -15.05 18.03 3.45
CA ALA A 204 -14.59 17.09 2.44
C ALA A 204 -15.02 17.57 1.05
N VAL A 205 -14.13 17.39 0.08
CA VAL A 205 -14.35 17.69 -1.35
C VAL A 205 -14.95 16.49 -2.07
N THR A 206 -14.42 15.30 -1.79
CA THR A 206 -14.90 14.04 -2.33
C THR A 206 -14.79 12.94 -1.29
N ALA A 207 -15.66 11.93 -1.41
CA ALA A 207 -15.60 10.71 -0.62
C ALA A 207 -16.01 9.49 -1.46
N ALA A 208 -15.19 8.46 -1.48
CA ALA A 208 -15.48 7.20 -2.16
C ALA A 208 -14.70 6.04 -1.51
N GLN A 209 -15.35 4.91 -1.32
CA GLN A 209 -14.72 3.70 -0.74
C GLN A 209 -14.02 3.99 0.60
N GLU A 210 -12.71 3.90 0.65
CA GLU A 210 -11.88 4.22 1.83
C GLU A 210 -11.19 5.59 1.70
N VAL A 211 -11.49 6.39 0.67
CA VAL A 211 -10.80 7.66 0.39
C VAL A 211 -11.71 8.85 0.68
N VAL A 212 -11.23 9.79 1.49
CA VAL A 212 -11.87 11.09 1.73
C VAL A 212 -10.87 12.20 1.42
N ARG A 213 -11.22 13.10 0.52
CA ARG A 213 -10.40 14.26 0.18
C ARG A 213 -10.90 15.48 0.94
N CYS A 214 -10.05 16.10 1.71
CA CYS A 214 -10.30 17.20 2.63
C CYS A 214 -9.65 18.49 2.13
N LEU A 215 -10.34 19.62 2.21
CA LEU A 215 -9.70 20.93 2.03
C LEU A 215 -8.69 21.17 3.16
N LEU A 216 -7.55 21.76 2.84
CA LEU A 216 -6.64 22.27 3.89
C LEU A 216 -7.26 23.46 4.62
N PRO A 217 -6.99 23.63 5.94
CA PRO A 217 -7.36 24.82 6.67
C PRO A 217 -6.86 26.10 6.00
N ARG A 218 -7.65 27.16 6.05
CA ARG A 218 -7.30 28.46 5.43
C ARG A 218 -5.93 28.99 5.85
N SER A 219 -5.53 28.72 7.10
CA SER A 219 -4.25 29.17 7.67
C SER A 219 -3.02 28.55 7.00
N ILE A 220 -3.18 27.39 6.33
CA ILE A 220 -2.08 26.66 5.70
C ILE A 220 -2.34 26.39 4.21
N LYS A 221 -3.51 26.76 3.67
CA LYS A 221 -3.89 26.50 2.29
C LYS A 221 -2.90 27.11 1.28
N ASN A 222 -2.36 28.30 1.56
CA ASN A 222 -1.40 28.99 0.70
C ASN A 222 0.05 28.52 0.91
N MET A 223 0.29 27.67 1.89
CA MET A 223 1.59 27.07 2.22
C MET A 223 1.37 25.59 2.56
N PRO A 224 0.99 24.76 1.59
CA PRO A 224 0.57 23.37 1.84
C PRO A 224 1.65 22.52 2.52
N GLU A 225 2.91 22.86 2.33
CA GLU A 225 4.05 22.20 2.99
C GLU A 225 3.97 22.27 4.52
N ARG A 226 3.28 23.26 5.07
CA ARG A 226 3.03 23.38 6.53
C ARG A 226 2.05 22.33 7.06
N ALA A 227 1.34 21.63 6.18
CA ALA A 227 0.51 20.50 6.56
C ALA A 227 1.33 19.25 6.91
N GLN A 228 2.61 19.20 6.56
CA GLN A 228 3.49 18.06 6.82
C GLN A 228 3.53 17.70 8.30
N GLY A 229 3.30 16.42 8.61
CA GLY A 229 3.33 15.90 9.98
C GLY A 229 2.09 16.21 10.81
N ILE A 230 1.14 17.00 10.31
CA ILE A 230 -0.12 17.28 11.02
C ILE A 230 -0.97 16.01 11.03
N ARG A 231 -1.47 15.64 12.22
CA ARG A 231 -2.46 14.55 12.36
C ARG A 231 -3.81 15.01 11.80
N VAL A 232 -4.47 14.12 11.09
CA VAL A 232 -5.76 14.41 10.46
C VAL A 232 -6.73 13.27 10.65
N THR A 233 -8.01 13.60 10.82
CA THR A 233 -9.10 12.62 10.92
C THR A 233 -10.38 13.13 10.27
N VAL A 234 -11.40 12.29 10.25
CA VAL A 234 -12.69 12.58 9.67
C VAL A 234 -13.82 12.13 10.59
N SER A 235 -14.89 12.93 10.65
CA SER A 235 -16.17 12.54 11.23
C SER A 235 -17.23 12.41 10.14
N HIS A 236 -18.21 11.54 10.39
CA HIS A 236 -19.29 11.26 9.45
C HIS A 236 -20.64 11.63 10.07
N ARG A 237 -21.48 12.33 9.31
CA ARG A 237 -22.86 12.61 9.69
C ARG A 237 -23.77 11.48 9.22
N SER A 238 -24.36 10.75 10.15
CA SER A 238 -25.36 9.75 9.81
C SER A 238 -26.61 10.39 9.21
N SER A 239 -27.11 9.82 8.11
CA SER A 239 -28.36 10.27 7.48
C SER A 239 -29.61 10.06 8.34
N ARG A 240 -29.53 9.20 9.37
CA ARG A 240 -30.64 8.86 10.26
C ARG A 240 -30.60 9.63 11.58
N ALA A 241 -29.42 10.04 12.03
CA ALA A 241 -29.27 10.85 13.24
C ALA A 241 -28.82 12.27 12.84
N ARG A 242 -29.53 13.31 13.30
CA ARG A 242 -29.09 14.70 13.14
C ARG A 242 -27.82 15.04 13.94
N VAL A 243 -27.22 14.05 14.57
CA VAL A 243 -26.04 14.18 15.44
C VAL A 243 -24.79 13.80 14.63
N HIS A 244 -23.75 14.60 14.75
CA HIS A 244 -22.42 14.26 14.25
C HIS A 244 -21.87 13.07 15.04
N GLU A 245 -21.44 12.02 14.35
CA GLU A 245 -20.66 10.97 14.98
C GLU A 245 -19.30 11.55 15.44
N PRO A 246 -18.74 11.04 16.53
CA PRO A 246 -17.40 11.46 16.96
C PRO A 246 -16.38 11.17 15.84
N PRO A 247 -15.29 11.93 15.76
CA PRO A 247 -14.23 11.69 14.82
C PRO A 247 -13.69 10.26 14.92
N ILE A 248 -13.36 9.68 13.77
CA ILE A 248 -12.73 8.36 13.70
C ILE A 248 -11.32 8.46 14.30
N GLY A 249 -10.91 7.47 15.09
CA GLY A 249 -9.54 7.40 15.59
C GLY A 249 -8.53 7.48 14.44
N SER A 250 -7.38 8.10 14.66
CA SER A 250 -6.42 8.34 13.57
C SER A 250 -4.98 8.09 14.00
N VAL A 251 -4.26 7.37 13.17
CA VAL A 251 -2.79 7.24 13.21
C VAL A 251 -2.14 7.99 12.04
N ALA A 252 -2.95 8.59 11.16
CA ALA A 252 -2.50 9.26 9.96
C ALA A 252 -1.92 10.65 10.26
N LYS A 253 -0.74 10.90 9.70
CA LYS A 253 -0.14 12.23 9.59
C LYS A 253 0.02 12.56 8.12
N ILE A 254 -0.21 13.81 7.75
CA ILE A 254 -0.11 14.25 6.37
C ILE A 254 1.36 14.23 5.95
N TYR A 255 1.65 13.54 4.86
CA TYR A 255 2.95 13.55 4.19
C TYR A 255 2.74 13.83 2.71
N GLY A 256 3.70 14.45 2.07
CA GLY A 256 3.69 14.76 0.65
C GLY A 256 5.10 14.88 0.09
N PRO A 257 5.23 15.02 -1.22
CA PRO A 257 6.53 15.21 -1.85
C PRO A 257 7.21 16.46 -1.30
N LYS A 258 8.54 16.44 -1.25
CA LYS A 258 9.30 17.63 -0.86
C LYS A 258 9.11 18.73 -1.92
N ALA A 259 9.06 19.99 -1.49
CA ALA A 259 8.87 21.14 -2.37
C ALA A 259 9.88 21.21 -3.54
N GLU A 260 11.06 20.65 -3.39
CA GLU A 260 12.09 20.56 -4.43
C GLU A 260 11.74 19.53 -5.54
N GLU A 261 10.96 18.49 -5.20
CA GLU A 261 10.53 17.45 -6.16
C GLU A 261 9.37 17.94 -7.03
N VAL A 262 8.53 18.83 -6.52
CA VAL A 262 7.35 19.38 -7.22
C VAL A 262 7.74 20.36 -8.36
N ARG A 263 8.94 20.93 -8.35
CA ARG A 263 9.39 21.91 -9.35
C ARG A 263 9.88 21.30 -10.68
N ARG A 264 9.86 19.99 -10.85
CA ARG A 264 10.25 19.34 -12.11
C ARG A 264 9.06 19.33 -13.07
N ASP A 265 9.07 20.20 -14.05
CA ASP A 265 8.05 20.40 -15.09
C ASP A 265 7.79 19.19 -16.02
N LYS A 266 8.54 18.11 -15.89
CA LYS A 266 8.38 16.91 -16.72
C LYS A 266 8.44 15.65 -15.87
N ARG A 267 7.43 14.80 -16.02
CA ARG A 267 7.44 13.45 -15.50
C ARG A 267 8.63 12.68 -16.05
N LYS A 268 9.28 11.92 -15.17
CA LYS A 268 10.55 11.25 -15.49
C LYS A 268 10.34 10.00 -16.34
N TYR A 269 9.19 9.31 -16.17
CA TYR A 269 8.92 8.02 -16.79
C TYR A 269 7.69 8.09 -17.68
N GLU A 270 7.74 7.44 -18.86
CA GLU A 270 6.58 7.32 -19.73
C GLU A 270 5.60 6.26 -19.20
N LEU A 271 6.11 5.10 -18.79
CA LEU A 271 5.31 3.99 -18.31
C LEU A 271 5.81 3.43 -16.99
N CYS A 272 4.95 3.47 -15.99
CA CYS A 272 5.15 2.87 -14.68
C CYS A 272 4.14 1.75 -14.42
N VAL A 273 4.40 0.95 -13.41
CA VAL A 273 3.47 -0.08 -12.95
C VAL A 273 3.30 -0.02 -11.44
N CYS A 274 2.07 -0.22 -11.00
CA CYS A 274 1.66 -0.34 -9.62
C CYS A 274 0.99 -1.69 -9.38
N THR A 275 1.46 -2.43 -8.38
CA THR A 275 0.84 -3.68 -7.98
C THR A 275 0.85 -3.84 -6.47
N MET A 276 -0.08 -4.64 -5.94
CA MET A 276 -0.10 -5.03 -4.53
C MET A 276 0.17 -6.53 -4.43
N VAL A 277 1.10 -6.89 -3.56
CA VAL A 277 1.55 -8.26 -3.39
C VAL A 277 1.48 -8.72 -1.94
N TRP A 278 1.27 -10.01 -1.76
CA TRP A 278 1.43 -10.72 -0.51
C TRP A 278 2.02 -12.11 -0.81
N ASN A 279 3.24 -12.36 -0.32
CA ASN A 279 3.96 -13.61 -0.54
C ASN A 279 4.06 -13.99 -2.03
N GLN A 280 4.64 -13.08 -2.84
CA GLN A 280 4.83 -13.23 -4.28
C GLN A 280 6.27 -12.91 -4.71
N ALA A 281 7.24 -12.99 -3.81
CA ALA A 281 8.64 -12.67 -4.09
C ALA A 281 9.18 -13.45 -5.30
N GLN A 282 8.87 -14.75 -5.37
CA GLN A 282 9.32 -15.62 -6.45
C GLN A 282 8.84 -15.18 -7.84
N ALA A 283 7.62 -14.62 -7.94
CA ALA A 283 7.06 -14.19 -9.22
C ALA A 283 7.65 -12.87 -9.73
N LEU A 284 8.18 -12.02 -8.85
CA LEU A 284 8.63 -10.67 -9.20
C LEU A 284 9.78 -10.66 -10.18
N ARG A 285 10.73 -11.61 -10.11
CA ARG A 285 11.90 -11.63 -11.01
C ARG A 285 11.51 -11.78 -12.47
N GLU A 286 10.67 -12.76 -12.78
CA GLU A 286 10.16 -13.00 -14.13
C GLU A 286 9.31 -11.81 -14.59
N TRP A 287 8.37 -11.39 -13.78
CA TRP A 287 7.40 -10.35 -14.11
C TRP A 287 8.06 -8.99 -14.39
N ILE A 288 9.00 -8.56 -13.53
CA ILE A 288 9.69 -7.27 -13.68
C ILE A 288 10.64 -7.31 -14.88
N LYS A 289 11.49 -8.34 -15.00
CA LYS A 289 12.46 -8.41 -16.08
C LYS A 289 11.78 -8.52 -17.46
N TYR A 290 10.68 -9.25 -17.55
CA TYR A 290 9.87 -9.34 -18.76
C TYR A 290 9.24 -7.99 -19.13
N HIS A 291 8.56 -7.32 -18.22
CA HIS A 291 7.90 -6.05 -18.51
C HIS A 291 8.89 -4.88 -18.68
N ALA A 292 10.08 -4.95 -18.08
CA ALA A 292 11.17 -4.03 -18.38
C ALA A 292 11.59 -4.14 -19.84
N TRP A 293 11.64 -5.35 -20.41
CA TRP A 293 11.86 -5.54 -21.84
C TRP A 293 10.77 -4.88 -22.68
N LEU A 294 9.51 -4.94 -22.26
CA LEU A 294 8.39 -4.26 -22.92
C LEU A 294 8.39 -2.75 -22.73
N GLY A 295 9.31 -2.20 -21.92
CA GLY A 295 9.51 -0.77 -21.72
C GLY A 295 8.87 -0.17 -20.48
N VAL A 296 8.52 -0.96 -19.48
CA VAL A 296 8.18 -0.43 -18.16
C VAL A 296 9.45 0.10 -17.49
N GLU A 297 9.40 1.32 -16.96
CA GLU A 297 10.57 2.06 -16.48
C GLU A 297 10.63 2.20 -14.96
N ARG A 298 9.50 2.01 -14.26
CA ARG A 298 9.37 2.24 -12.82
C ARG A 298 8.30 1.35 -12.21
N TRP A 299 8.58 0.76 -11.04
CA TRP A 299 7.63 -0.10 -10.30
C TRP A 299 7.38 0.41 -8.90
N PHE A 300 6.11 0.44 -8.51
CA PHE A 300 5.63 0.67 -7.15
C PHE A 300 5.03 -0.63 -6.61
N ILE A 301 5.77 -1.34 -5.79
CA ILE A 301 5.34 -2.61 -5.20
C ILE A 301 4.76 -2.32 -3.81
N TYR A 302 3.46 -2.45 -3.68
CA TYR A 302 2.74 -2.34 -2.41
C TYR A 302 2.76 -3.69 -1.72
N ASP A 303 3.61 -3.83 -0.71
CA ASP A 303 3.77 -5.08 0.02
C ASP A 303 2.79 -5.15 1.18
N ASN A 304 1.84 -6.07 1.09
CA ASN A 304 0.79 -6.27 2.07
C ASN A 304 1.13 -7.40 3.05
N ASN A 305 2.16 -7.16 3.87
CA ASN A 305 2.62 -8.07 4.94
C ASN A 305 3.24 -9.39 4.43
N SER A 306 4.10 -9.35 3.42
CA SER A 306 4.84 -10.53 2.98
C SER A 306 5.90 -10.97 4.00
N ASP A 307 6.11 -12.28 4.09
CA ASP A 307 7.12 -12.95 4.91
C ASP A 307 7.99 -13.93 4.11
N ASP A 308 7.97 -13.82 2.76
CA ASP A 308 8.65 -14.70 1.81
C ASP A 308 10.00 -14.15 1.27
N GLY A 309 10.62 -13.20 1.98
CA GLY A 309 11.90 -12.61 1.58
C GLY A 309 11.80 -11.62 0.42
N ILE A 310 10.64 -11.00 0.22
CA ILE A 310 10.39 -10.02 -0.86
C ILE A 310 11.39 -8.85 -0.84
N GLU A 311 11.89 -8.45 0.32
CA GLU A 311 12.86 -7.34 0.47
C GLU A 311 14.16 -7.63 -0.28
N ASP A 312 14.68 -8.86 -0.17
CA ASP A 312 15.90 -9.28 -0.84
C ASP A 312 15.72 -9.31 -2.36
N VAL A 313 14.56 -9.80 -2.82
CA VAL A 313 14.23 -9.81 -4.25
C VAL A 313 14.11 -8.39 -4.81
N ILE A 314 13.48 -7.47 -4.08
CA ILE A 314 13.35 -6.08 -4.53
C ILE A 314 14.73 -5.39 -4.56
N LYS A 315 15.59 -5.66 -3.60
CA LYS A 315 16.97 -5.15 -3.58
C LYS A 315 17.77 -5.66 -4.80
N GLU A 316 17.64 -6.93 -5.15
CA GLU A 316 18.23 -7.50 -6.37
C GLU A 316 17.74 -6.79 -7.64
N LEU A 317 16.47 -6.35 -7.65
CA LEU A 317 15.82 -5.71 -8.78
C LEU A 317 15.93 -4.17 -8.78
N GLU A 318 16.70 -3.57 -7.88
CA GLU A 318 16.82 -2.11 -7.74
C GLU A 318 17.23 -1.41 -9.03
N PHE A 319 18.06 -2.04 -9.85
CA PHE A 319 18.48 -1.54 -11.17
C PHE A 319 17.29 -1.20 -12.09
N TYR A 320 16.16 -1.89 -11.93
CA TYR A 320 14.93 -1.64 -12.70
C TYR A 320 14.06 -0.52 -12.12
N ASN A 321 14.57 0.31 -11.20
CA ASN A 321 13.78 1.34 -10.49
C ASN A 321 12.56 0.76 -9.74
N VAL A 322 12.73 -0.33 -9.03
CA VAL A 322 11.71 -0.94 -8.19
C VAL A 322 11.73 -0.28 -6.82
N SER A 323 10.56 0.11 -6.31
CA SER A 323 10.41 0.55 -4.92
C SER A 323 9.37 -0.27 -4.19
N ARG A 324 9.69 -0.66 -2.97
CA ARG A 324 8.74 -1.27 -2.03
C ARG A 324 8.05 -0.19 -1.21
N GLN A 325 6.75 -0.30 -1.08
CA GLN A 325 5.92 0.45 -0.15
C GLN A 325 5.29 -0.53 0.83
N SER A 326 5.72 -0.52 2.08
CA SER A 326 5.04 -1.28 3.12
C SER A 326 3.58 -0.79 3.24
N TRP A 327 2.62 -1.71 3.13
CA TRP A 327 1.19 -1.44 3.18
C TRP A 327 0.49 -2.43 4.13
N PRO A 328 0.62 -2.24 5.47
CA PRO A 328 0.18 -3.22 6.45
C PRO A 328 -1.34 -3.36 6.58
N TRP A 329 -2.10 -2.53 5.88
CA TRP A 329 -3.55 -2.42 5.98
C TRP A 329 -4.24 -3.54 5.20
N ILE A 330 -4.87 -4.46 5.91
CA ILE A 330 -5.58 -5.58 5.30
C ILE A 330 -6.88 -5.13 4.63
N LYS A 331 -7.31 -5.83 3.57
CA LYS A 331 -8.51 -5.50 2.76
C LYS A 331 -8.51 -4.07 2.21
N ALA A 332 -7.39 -3.59 1.74
CA ALA A 332 -7.18 -2.21 1.31
C ALA A 332 -6.52 -2.13 -0.09
N GLN A 333 -6.87 -3.05 -1.01
CA GLN A 333 -6.27 -3.07 -2.35
C GLN A 333 -6.64 -1.83 -3.14
N GLU A 334 -7.92 -1.47 -3.21
CA GLU A 334 -8.39 -0.28 -3.91
C GLU A 334 -7.79 1.01 -3.31
N ALA A 335 -7.69 1.07 -1.99
CA ALA A 335 -7.05 2.19 -1.31
C ALA A 335 -5.55 2.26 -1.60
N GLY A 336 -4.86 1.12 -1.64
CA GLY A 336 -3.45 1.04 -2.04
C GLY A 336 -3.23 1.51 -3.48
N PHE A 337 -4.11 1.13 -4.40
CA PHE A 337 -4.06 1.61 -5.78
C PHE A 337 -4.33 3.12 -5.89
N SER A 338 -5.28 3.65 -5.10
CA SER A 338 -5.53 5.08 -5.02
C SER A 338 -4.32 5.86 -4.47
N HIS A 339 -3.67 5.31 -3.44
CA HIS A 339 -2.44 5.89 -2.89
C HIS A 339 -1.29 5.84 -3.91
N CYS A 340 -1.15 4.73 -4.64
CA CYS A 340 -0.15 4.60 -5.69
C CYS A 340 -0.39 5.57 -6.84
N ALA A 341 -1.64 5.75 -7.27
CA ALA A 341 -2.00 6.68 -8.33
C ALA A 341 -1.60 8.13 -7.98
N LEU A 342 -1.79 8.54 -6.71
CA LEU A 342 -1.32 9.85 -6.23
C LEU A 342 0.20 9.97 -6.30
N LYS A 343 0.93 8.96 -5.81
CA LYS A 343 2.39 8.96 -5.80
C LYS A 343 2.98 8.93 -7.21
N ALA A 344 2.43 8.10 -8.08
CA ALA A 344 2.92 7.91 -9.45
C ALA A 344 2.61 9.10 -10.37
N ARG A 345 1.58 9.91 -10.05
CA ARG A 345 1.16 11.04 -10.89
C ARG A 345 2.27 12.04 -11.17
N ASP A 346 3.15 12.26 -10.20
CA ASP A 346 4.22 13.24 -10.30
C ASP A 346 5.47 12.66 -11.01
N GLU A 347 5.57 11.33 -11.11
CA GLU A 347 6.71 10.64 -11.71
C GLU A 347 6.42 10.09 -13.13
N CYS A 348 5.15 9.77 -13.44
CA CYS A 348 4.78 8.91 -14.56
C CYS A 348 3.71 9.55 -15.47
N ASN A 349 3.84 9.37 -16.80
CA ASN A 349 2.80 9.73 -17.76
C ASN A 349 1.65 8.70 -17.74
N TRP A 350 2.00 7.41 -17.71
CA TRP A 350 1.07 6.30 -17.66
C TRP A 350 1.40 5.34 -16.53
N VAL A 351 0.39 4.78 -15.91
CA VAL A 351 0.54 3.78 -14.83
C VAL A 351 -0.34 2.58 -15.11
N GLY A 352 0.28 1.41 -15.21
CA GLY A 352 -0.42 0.13 -15.30
C GLY A 352 -0.78 -0.40 -13.92
N PHE A 353 -2.01 -0.90 -13.77
CA PHE A 353 -2.50 -1.58 -12.57
C PHE A 353 -2.83 -3.02 -12.92
N PHE A 354 -1.85 -3.93 -12.76
CA PHE A 354 -2.01 -5.35 -13.06
C PHE A 354 -1.16 -6.22 -12.12
N ASP A 355 -1.55 -7.49 -12.01
CA ASP A 355 -1.02 -8.41 -11.02
C ASP A 355 0.27 -9.09 -11.49
N VAL A 356 1.06 -9.66 -10.57
CA VAL A 356 2.37 -10.27 -10.86
C VAL A 356 2.29 -11.61 -11.62
N ASP A 357 1.11 -12.08 -11.92
CA ASP A 357 0.85 -13.26 -12.76
C ASP A 357 0.19 -12.90 -14.10
N GLU A 358 0.27 -11.62 -14.51
CA GLU A 358 -0.30 -11.08 -15.74
C GLU A 358 0.81 -10.53 -16.62
N PHE A 359 0.85 -10.99 -17.88
CA PHE A 359 1.92 -10.71 -18.82
C PHE A 359 1.35 -10.19 -20.14
N PHE A 360 1.74 -8.98 -20.54
CA PHE A 360 1.34 -8.40 -21.81
C PHE A 360 1.98 -9.14 -22.97
N TYR A 361 1.22 -9.51 -23.98
CA TYR A 361 1.68 -10.19 -25.17
C TYR A 361 1.15 -9.52 -26.44
N PHE A 362 1.99 -9.41 -27.48
CA PHE A 362 1.71 -8.73 -28.74
C PHE A 362 1.70 -9.74 -29.90
N PRO A 363 0.58 -10.39 -30.21
CA PRO A 363 0.54 -11.49 -31.18
C PRO A 363 0.99 -11.11 -32.59
N TYR A 364 0.67 -9.91 -33.04
CA TYR A 364 1.02 -9.41 -34.38
C TYR A 364 2.42 -8.79 -34.46
N GLY A 365 2.93 -8.24 -33.38
CA GLY A 365 4.20 -7.53 -33.34
C GLY A 365 5.40 -8.40 -33.75
N PHE A 366 5.27 -9.70 -33.61
CA PHE A 366 6.36 -10.64 -33.90
C PHE A 366 6.35 -11.18 -35.34
N ARG A 367 5.21 -11.12 -36.02
CA ARG A 367 5.10 -11.71 -37.38
C ARG A 367 5.39 -10.71 -38.50
N HIS A 368 5.31 -9.42 -38.28
CA HIS A 368 5.27 -8.43 -39.35
C HIS A 368 6.28 -7.25 -39.24
N LEU A 369 7.00 -7.09 -38.13
CA LEU A 369 7.96 -5.99 -38.00
C LEU A 369 9.33 -6.39 -38.54
N LYS A 370 9.54 -6.21 -39.85
CA LYS A 370 10.87 -6.09 -40.48
C LYS A 370 11.49 -4.71 -40.15
N GLY A 371 11.34 -4.23 -38.91
CA GLY A 371 11.85 -2.94 -38.45
C GLY A 371 13.19 -3.05 -37.73
N LYS A 372 13.94 -1.97 -37.69
CA LYS A 372 15.20 -1.86 -36.94
C LYS A 372 14.89 -1.93 -35.43
N GLY A 373 15.17 -3.06 -34.78
CA GLY A 373 15.06 -3.24 -33.35
C GLY A 373 14.78 -4.69 -32.95
N LEU A 374 15.01 -5.03 -31.67
CA LEU A 374 14.71 -6.34 -31.13
C LEU A 374 13.18 -6.49 -30.97
N PRO A 375 12.58 -7.59 -31.42
CA PRO A 375 11.15 -7.84 -31.29
C PRO A 375 10.69 -7.71 -29.82
N GLY A 376 9.54 -7.04 -29.60
CA GLY A 376 8.97 -6.83 -28.27
C GLY A 376 9.61 -5.71 -27.44
N HIS A 377 10.84 -5.29 -27.75
CA HIS A 377 11.52 -4.26 -26.98
C HIS A 377 10.77 -2.91 -27.06
N ASN A 378 10.38 -2.39 -25.88
CA ASN A 378 9.62 -1.16 -25.72
C ASN A 378 8.21 -1.14 -26.37
N TYR A 379 7.62 -2.28 -26.71
CA TYR A 379 6.31 -2.30 -27.40
C TYR A 379 5.20 -1.73 -26.53
N LEU A 380 5.14 -2.08 -25.24
CA LEU A 380 4.12 -1.57 -24.32
C LEU A 380 4.28 -0.06 -24.10
N LYS A 381 5.52 0.39 -23.88
CA LYS A 381 5.85 1.81 -23.77
C LYS A 381 5.45 2.60 -25.02
N SER A 382 5.80 2.08 -26.20
CA SER A 382 5.46 2.73 -27.48
C SER A 382 3.95 2.78 -27.71
N MET A 383 3.23 1.72 -27.32
CA MET A 383 1.78 1.67 -27.40
C MET A 383 1.14 2.79 -26.59
N VAL A 384 1.52 2.96 -25.33
CA VAL A 384 0.93 4.01 -24.47
C VAL A 384 1.36 5.40 -24.91
N ALA A 385 2.62 5.58 -25.33
CA ALA A 385 3.16 6.85 -25.81
C ALA A 385 2.40 7.41 -27.02
N ASN A 386 1.88 6.55 -27.90
CA ASN A 386 1.03 6.96 -29.02
C ASN A 386 -0.27 7.67 -28.57
N PHE A 387 -0.69 7.49 -27.33
CA PHE A 387 -1.89 8.13 -26.77
C PHE A 387 -1.57 9.27 -25.81
N SER A 388 -0.30 9.56 -25.52
CA SER A 388 0.10 10.61 -24.56
C SER A 388 -0.35 12.00 -25.01
N SER A 389 -0.42 12.25 -26.32
CA SER A 389 -0.95 13.50 -26.88
C SER A 389 -2.48 13.52 -27.02
N SER A 390 -3.18 12.44 -26.73
CA SER A 390 -4.64 12.37 -26.85
C SER A 390 -5.30 13.33 -25.85
N LYS A 391 -6.27 14.11 -26.36
CA LYS A 391 -7.08 15.03 -25.55
C LYS A 391 -8.24 14.33 -24.83
N THR A 392 -8.55 13.08 -25.15
CA THR A 392 -9.72 12.39 -24.63
C THR A 392 -9.44 11.01 -24.04
N VAL A 393 -8.35 10.33 -24.43
CA VAL A 393 -8.02 8.99 -23.92
C VAL A 393 -7.18 9.13 -22.66
N ALA A 394 -7.71 8.61 -21.54
CA ALA A 394 -7.06 8.59 -20.24
C ALA A 394 -6.84 7.18 -19.69
N GLU A 395 -7.43 6.16 -20.32
CA GLU A 395 -7.29 4.76 -19.91
C GLU A 395 -7.21 3.86 -21.15
N ILE A 396 -6.31 2.91 -21.12
CA ILE A 396 -6.15 1.85 -22.11
C ILE A 396 -6.50 0.54 -21.41
N ARG A 397 -7.48 -0.21 -21.97
CA ARG A 397 -7.92 -1.51 -21.45
C ARG A 397 -7.47 -2.62 -22.37
N THR A 398 -6.89 -3.67 -21.77
CA THR A 398 -6.42 -4.86 -22.45
C THR A 398 -7.08 -6.09 -21.86
N GLU A 399 -7.62 -6.95 -22.71
CA GLU A 399 -8.30 -8.16 -22.30
C GLU A 399 -7.32 -9.23 -21.80
N CYS A 400 -7.78 -10.04 -20.81
CA CYS A 400 -6.99 -11.06 -20.14
C CYS A 400 -7.52 -12.45 -20.46
N HIS A 401 -6.67 -13.31 -21.01
CA HIS A 401 -6.93 -14.73 -21.17
C HIS A 401 -6.35 -15.51 -19.99
N SER A 402 -7.20 -16.25 -19.29
CA SER A 402 -6.79 -17.05 -18.13
C SER A 402 -6.18 -18.36 -18.58
N PHE A 403 -4.90 -18.57 -18.21
CA PHE A 403 -4.14 -19.79 -18.49
C PHE A 403 -4.39 -20.86 -17.41
N GLY A 404 -4.44 -22.12 -17.86
CA GLY A 404 -4.59 -23.32 -17.06
C GLY A 404 -3.25 -24.01 -16.77
N PRO A 405 -3.29 -25.11 -16.01
CA PRO A 405 -2.09 -25.83 -15.55
C PRO A 405 -1.28 -26.53 -16.66
N SER A 406 -1.81 -26.66 -17.87
CA SER A 406 -1.11 -27.16 -19.07
C SER A 406 -0.54 -28.59 -18.96
N GLY A 407 -1.18 -29.44 -18.16
CA GLY A 407 -0.73 -30.80 -17.92
C GLY A 407 0.36 -30.96 -16.86
N LEU A 408 0.87 -29.85 -16.32
CA LEU A 408 1.96 -29.85 -15.34
C LEU A 408 1.49 -30.33 -13.95
N SER A 409 2.43 -30.96 -13.22
CA SER A 409 2.24 -31.41 -11.84
C SER A 409 3.06 -30.60 -10.83
N SER A 410 4.08 -29.87 -11.30
CA SER A 410 4.94 -29.00 -10.50
C SER A 410 5.12 -27.65 -11.18
N PRO A 411 5.47 -26.59 -10.45
CA PRO A 411 5.78 -25.29 -11.05
C PRO A 411 6.88 -25.40 -12.11
N PRO A 412 6.74 -24.70 -13.25
CA PRO A 412 7.74 -24.77 -14.31
C PRO A 412 9.03 -24.03 -13.88
N GLU A 413 10.18 -24.68 -14.03
CA GLU A 413 11.50 -24.12 -13.66
C GLU A 413 11.89 -22.88 -14.46
N GLN A 414 11.45 -22.79 -15.72
CA GLN A 414 11.75 -21.66 -16.61
C GLN A 414 10.81 -20.48 -16.43
N GLY A 415 9.83 -20.59 -15.54
CA GLY A 415 8.85 -19.53 -15.27
C GLY A 415 7.48 -19.80 -15.90
N VAL A 416 6.51 -18.95 -15.52
CA VAL A 416 5.10 -19.12 -15.91
C VAL A 416 4.89 -18.89 -17.41
N THR A 417 5.64 -17.97 -18.01
CA THR A 417 5.52 -17.62 -19.44
C THR A 417 5.92 -18.77 -20.37
N VAL A 418 6.80 -19.64 -19.90
CA VAL A 418 7.29 -20.79 -20.67
C VAL A 418 6.47 -22.04 -20.39
N GLY A 419 6.11 -22.28 -19.12
CA GLY A 419 5.52 -23.54 -18.70
C GLY A 419 4.04 -23.67 -18.99
N TYR A 420 3.26 -22.60 -18.81
CA TYR A 420 1.81 -22.66 -19.00
C TYR A 420 1.41 -22.24 -20.41
N THR A 421 0.86 -23.17 -21.17
CA THR A 421 0.63 -23.04 -22.62
C THR A 421 -0.79 -23.40 -23.05
N CYS A 422 -1.71 -23.55 -22.11
CA CYS A 422 -3.13 -23.70 -22.44
C CYS A 422 -3.98 -22.66 -21.69
N ARG A 423 -5.07 -22.23 -22.29
CA ARG A 423 -5.94 -21.20 -21.74
C ARG A 423 -7.41 -21.43 -22.04
N LEU A 424 -8.26 -20.65 -21.39
CA LEU A 424 -9.65 -20.50 -21.78
C LEU A 424 -9.73 -19.81 -23.16
N GLN A 425 -10.75 -20.16 -23.94
CA GLN A 425 -10.96 -19.61 -25.27
C GLN A 425 -11.32 -18.12 -25.19
N SER A 426 -12.26 -17.77 -24.32
CA SER A 426 -12.73 -16.40 -24.16
C SER A 426 -11.97 -15.65 -23.07
N PRO A 427 -11.74 -14.33 -23.23
CA PRO A 427 -11.17 -13.52 -22.16
C PRO A 427 -12.14 -13.43 -20.98
N GLU A 428 -11.63 -13.45 -19.74
CA GLU A 428 -12.46 -13.36 -18.55
C GLU A 428 -12.59 -11.94 -18.02
N ARG A 429 -11.57 -11.12 -18.20
CA ARG A 429 -11.44 -9.76 -17.61
C ARG A 429 -10.54 -8.89 -18.47
N HIS A 430 -10.37 -7.65 -18.03
CA HIS A 430 -9.41 -6.71 -18.63
C HIS A 430 -8.65 -5.97 -17.54
N LYS A 431 -7.49 -5.42 -17.88
CA LYS A 431 -6.65 -4.59 -17.02
C LYS A 431 -6.43 -3.23 -17.66
N SER A 432 -6.06 -2.27 -16.82
CA SER A 432 -5.96 -0.87 -17.22
C SER A 432 -4.55 -0.32 -17.08
N ILE A 433 -4.18 0.51 -18.06
CA ILE A 433 -3.09 1.47 -17.97
C ILE A 433 -3.73 2.85 -18.05
N VAL A 434 -3.50 3.71 -17.07
CA VAL A 434 -4.20 4.99 -16.93
C VAL A 434 -3.21 6.16 -16.91
N ARG A 435 -3.69 7.33 -17.28
CA ARG A 435 -3.02 8.61 -17.03
C ARG A 435 -3.41 9.10 -15.63
N PRO A 436 -2.50 9.08 -14.64
CA PRO A 436 -2.85 9.33 -13.25
C PRO A 436 -3.29 10.77 -12.97
N ASP A 437 -2.92 11.73 -13.83
CA ASP A 437 -3.36 13.12 -13.78
C ASP A 437 -4.79 13.36 -14.26
N LEU A 438 -5.38 12.39 -14.95
CA LEU A 438 -6.72 12.47 -15.53
C LEU A 438 -7.75 11.60 -14.80
N LEU A 439 -7.39 11.09 -13.62
CA LEU A 439 -8.32 10.39 -12.74
C LEU A 439 -9.27 11.37 -12.05
N ASP A 440 -10.47 10.90 -11.73
CA ASP A 440 -11.41 11.65 -10.90
C ASP A 440 -10.82 11.93 -9.51
N SER A 441 -11.09 13.08 -8.96
CA SER A 441 -10.51 13.53 -7.68
C SER A 441 -10.89 12.66 -6.48
N SER A 442 -11.95 11.85 -6.60
CA SER A 442 -12.33 10.85 -5.58
C SER A 442 -11.42 9.63 -5.56
N LEU A 443 -10.64 9.40 -6.62
CA LEU A 443 -9.80 8.21 -6.82
C LEU A 443 -10.60 6.90 -6.74
N LEU A 444 -11.91 6.96 -6.96
CA LEU A 444 -12.76 5.77 -7.02
C LEU A 444 -12.20 4.80 -8.05
N ASN A 445 -11.96 3.57 -7.63
CA ASN A 445 -11.58 2.51 -8.54
C ASN A 445 -12.32 1.21 -8.21
N VAL A 446 -12.49 0.38 -9.23
CA VAL A 446 -13.05 -0.96 -9.09
C VAL A 446 -11.96 -1.93 -9.50
N VAL A 447 -11.25 -2.44 -8.51
CA VAL A 447 -10.06 -3.28 -8.68
C VAL A 447 -9.00 -2.54 -9.50
N HIS A 448 -8.92 -2.71 -10.81
CA HIS A 448 -7.88 -2.11 -11.66
C HIS A 448 -8.37 -0.92 -12.49
N HIS A 449 -9.66 -0.52 -12.37
CA HIS A 449 -10.28 0.49 -13.21
C HIS A 449 -10.67 1.72 -12.39
N PHE A 450 -10.11 2.85 -12.76
CA PHE A 450 -10.39 4.11 -12.10
C PHE A 450 -11.55 4.86 -12.77
N LEU A 451 -12.28 5.62 -11.94
CA LEU A 451 -13.17 6.65 -12.47
C LEU A 451 -12.30 7.76 -13.08
N LEU A 452 -12.58 8.09 -14.32
CA LEU A 452 -11.87 9.14 -15.04
C LEU A 452 -12.52 10.49 -14.78
N ARG A 453 -11.74 11.56 -14.94
CA ARG A 453 -12.25 12.93 -14.96
C ARG A 453 -13.24 13.12 -16.10
N GLU A 454 -14.21 13.98 -15.90
CA GLU A 454 -15.21 14.32 -16.94
C GLU A 454 -14.54 14.77 -18.24
N GLY A 455 -15.08 14.33 -19.39
CA GLY A 455 -14.53 14.56 -20.71
C GLY A 455 -13.47 13.55 -21.17
N PHE A 456 -12.98 12.67 -20.27
CA PHE A 456 -12.05 11.62 -20.62
C PHE A 456 -12.71 10.24 -20.68
N ARG A 457 -12.13 9.36 -21.50
CA ARG A 457 -12.64 8.02 -21.76
C ARG A 457 -11.56 6.96 -21.77
N HIS A 458 -12.00 5.71 -21.65
CA HIS A 458 -11.16 4.55 -21.90
C HIS A 458 -11.14 4.18 -23.39
N LEU A 459 -10.09 3.45 -23.78
CA LEU A 459 -9.94 2.80 -25.08
C LEU A 459 -9.71 1.32 -24.85
N ASN A 460 -10.56 0.47 -25.44
CA ASN A 460 -10.32 -0.96 -25.49
C ASN A 460 -9.39 -1.27 -26.67
N VAL A 461 -8.28 -1.92 -26.40
CA VAL A 461 -7.36 -2.36 -27.47
C VAL A 461 -7.83 -3.73 -27.96
N ILE A 462 -7.81 -3.91 -29.28
CA ILE A 462 -8.23 -5.18 -29.89
C ILE A 462 -7.22 -6.31 -29.60
N GLU A 463 -7.70 -7.51 -29.33
CA GLU A 463 -6.91 -8.69 -28.96
C GLU A 463 -5.81 -9.02 -29.99
N SER A 464 -6.09 -8.79 -31.26
CA SER A 464 -5.08 -9.02 -32.31
C SER A 464 -3.82 -8.16 -32.14
N ARG A 465 -3.87 -7.03 -31.47
CA ARG A 465 -2.72 -6.16 -31.22
C ARG A 465 -2.01 -6.46 -29.92
N VAL A 466 -2.76 -6.60 -28.83
CA VAL A 466 -2.22 -6.90 -27.51
C VAL A 466 -3.25 -7.62 -26.65
N VAL A 467 -2.79 -8.61 -25.91
CA VAL A 467 -3.56 -9.35 -24.90
C VAL A 467 -2.74 -9.45 -23.63
N ILE A 468 -3.38 -9.84 -22.54
CA ILE A 468 -2.70 -10.22 -21.30
C ILE A 468 -2.87 -11.72 -21.09
N ASN A 469 -1.77 -12.43 -20.98
CA ASN A 469 -1.74 -13.80 -20.52
C ASN A 469 -1.77 -13.78 -18.99
N HIS A 470 -2.90 -14.19 -18.42
CA HIS A 470 -3.09 -14.24 -16.98
C HIS A 470 -2.90 -15.68 -16.50
N TYR A 471 -1.75 -15.97 -15.90
CA TYR A 471 -1.42 -17.29 -15.35
C TYR A 471 -2.15 -17.53 -14.02
N LYS A 472 -3.47 -17.54 -14.11
CA LYS A 472 -4.40 -17.58 -12.97
C LYS A 472 -4.47 -18.95 -12.35
N TYR A 473 -4.61 -19.98 -13.19
CA TYR A 473 -4.83 -21.37 -12.81
C TYR A 473 -3.54 -22.17 -12.99
N GLN A 474 -2.62 -21.99 -12.05
CA GLN A 474 -1.34 -22.69 -12.04
C GLN A 474 -1.49 -24.13 -11.51
N VAL A 475 -0.40 -24.87 -11.37
CA VAL A 475 -0.40 -26.19 -10.71
C VAL A 475 -1.08 -26.10 -9.34
N TRP A 476 -1.67 -27.22 -8.91
CA TRP A 476 -2.58 -27.22 -7.76
C TRP A 476 -2.02 -26.57 -6.51
N ASP A 477 -0.79 -26.90 -6.10
CA ASP A 477 -0.22 -26.36 -4.87
C ASP A 477 -0.06 -24.83 -4.90
N THR A 478 0.39 -24.29 -6.04
CA THR A 478 0.51 -22.84 -6.24
C THR A 478 -0.87 -22.17 -6.23
N PHE A 479 -1.84 -22.77 -6.92
CA PHE A 479 -3.21 -22.26 -6.95
C PHE A 479 -3.86 -22.32 -5.57
N LYS A 480 -3.70 -23.41 -4.81
CA LYS A 480 -4.20 -23.59 -3.45
C LYS A 480 -3.64 -22.52 -2.51
N ALA A 481 -2.34 -22.24 -2.57
CA ALA A 481 -1.72 -21.17 -1.79
C ALA A 481 -2.31 -19.78 -2.15
N LYS A 482 -2.50 -19.51 -3.45
CA LYS A 482 -3.15 -18.28 -3.93
C LYS A 482 -4.61 -18.18 -3.48
N PHE A 483 -5.35 -19.29 -3.50
CA PHE A 483 -6.73 -19.36 -3.03
C PHE A 483 -6.83 -18.96 -1.57
N TYR A 484 -6.01 -19.52 -0.69
CA TYR A 484 -6.03 -19.19 0.73
C TYR A 484 -5.62 -17.72 0.99
N ARG A 485 -4.63 -17.19 0.28
CA ARG A 485 -4.28 -15.77 0.38
C ARG A 485 -5.47 -14.87 0.05
N ARG A 486 -6.19 -15.17 -1.03
CA ARG A 486 -7.38 -14.39 -1.43
C ARG A 486 -8.49 -14.47 -0.40
N VAL A 487 -8.80 -15.65 0.10
CA VAL A 487 -9.85 -15.82 1.11
C VAL A 487 -9.50 -15.03 2.37
N ALA A 488 -8.29 -15.11 2.86
CA ALA A 488 -7.82 -14.32 4.01
C ALA A 488 -7.90 -12.80 3.76
N THR A 489 -7.72 -12.35 2.52
CA THR A 489 -7.79 -10.93 2.16
C THR A 489 -9.23 -10.40 2.12
N TYR A 490 -10.21 -11.21 1.68
CA TYR A 490 -11.58 -10.74 1.44
C TYR A 490 -12.61 -11.12 2.50
N VAL A 491 -12.35 -12.14 3.32
CA VAL A 491 -13.33 -12.68 4.28
C VAL A 491 -12.77 -12.61 5.69
N VAL A 492 -13.42 -11.86 6.59
CA VAL A 492 -12.98 -11.73 8.00
C VAL A 492 -12.97 -13.08 8.68
N ASP A 493 -14.00 -13.89 8.45
CA ASP A 493 -14.22 -15.21 9.06
C ASP A 493 -13.92 -16.35 8.09
N TRP A 494 -12.87 -16.18 7.26
CA TRP A 494 -12.53 -17.16 6.23
C TRP A 494 -12.34 -18.59 6.76
N GLN A 495 -11.96 -18.75 8.01
CA GLN A 495 -11.82 -20.05 8.67
C GLN A 495 -13.18 -20.71 8.95
N LYS A 496 -14.24 -19.90 9.14
CA LYS A 496 -15.58 -20.41 9.47
C LYS A 496 -16.48 -20.51 8.24
N ASP A 497 -16.42 -19.49 7.37
CA ASP A 497 -17.28 -19.34 6.20
C ASP A 497 -16.46 -19.33 4.90
N GLN A 498 -15.52 -20.23 4.76
CA GLN A 498 -14.57 -20.37 3.68
C GLN A 498 -15.16 -19.89 2.33
N ASN A 499 -14.66 -18.74 1.84
CA ASN A 499 -15.03 -18.21 0.52
C ASN A 499 -16.52 -17.92 0.25
N LYS A 500 -17.39 -17.98 1.26
CA LYS A 500 -18.80 -17.65 1.13
C LYS A 500 -18.96 -16.17 0.77
N GLY A 501 -19.50 -15.88 -0.41
CA GLY A 501 -19.67 -14.52 -0.93
C GLY A 501 -18.50 -13.97 -1.75
N SER A 502 -17.37 -14.66 -1.89
CA SER A 502 -16.32 -14.27 -2.83
C SER A 502 -16.80 -14.46 -4.28
N LYS A 503 -16.72 -13.38 -5.08
CA LYS A 503 -17.01 -13.42 -6.53
C LYS A 503 -15.91 -14.10 -7.35
N ASP A 504 -14.74 -14.31 -6.75
CA ASP A 504 -13.54 -14.86 -7.40
C ASP A 504 -13.32 -16.36 -7.12
N ARG A 505 -14.39 -17.08 -6.87
CA ARG A 505 -14.31 -18.53 -6.74
C ARG A 505 -13.76 -19.13 -8.01
N ALA A 506 -12.77 -20.00 -7.88
CA ALA A 506 -12.43 -20.86 -9.02
C ALA A 506 -13.67 -21.70 -9.36
N PRO A 507 -14.10 -21.74 -10.61
CA PRO A 507 -15.27 -22.52 -11.00
C PRO A 507 -15.12 -23.98 -10.53
N GLY A 508 -16.11 -24.45 -9.76
CA GLY A 508 -16.16 -25.83 -9.24
C GLY A 508 -15.34 -26.12 -8.00
N LEU A 509 -14.74 -25.12 -7.35
CA LEU A 509 -14.25 -25.25 -5.98
C LEU A 509 -15.37 -24.88 -5.00
N GLY A 510 -15.58 -25.75 -4.02
CA GLY A 510 -16.45 -25.50 -2.88
C GLY A 510 -15.79 -24.56 -1.87
N THR A 511 -16.16 -24.68 -0.61
CA THR A 511 -15.56 -23.96 0.51
C THR A 511 -14.20 -24.52 0.91
N GLU A 512 -13.89 -25.76 0.55
CA GLU A 512 -12.62 -26.41 0.81
C GLU A 512 -11.76 -26.45 -0.46
N ALA A 513 -10.46 -26.22 -0.28
CA ALA A 513 -9.49 -26.33 -1.38
C ALA A 513 -9.10 -27.79 -1.59
N ILE A 514 -10.03 -28.57 -2.15
CA ILE A 514 -9.81 -29.96 -2.57
C ILE A 514 -9.46 -29.94 -4.05
N GLU A 515 -8.37 -30.64 -4.44
CA GLU A 515 -7.99 -30.71 -5.84
C GLU A 515 -9.10 -31.33 -6.69
N PRO A 516 -9.67 -30.59 -7.65
CA PRO A 516 -10.68 -31.15 -8.54
C PRO A 516 -10.09 -32.25 -9.45
N PRO A 517 -10.87 -33.27 -9.81
CA PRO A 517 -10.47 -34.23 -10.83
C PRO A 517 -10.02 -33.50 -12.10
N ASN A 518 -8.97 -34.00 -12.74
CA ASN A 518 -8.41 -33.44 -13.97
C ASN A 518 -7.88 -32.00 -13.85
N TRP A 519 -7.49 -31.53 -12.65
CA TRP A 519 -6.95 -30.18 -12.46
C TRP A 519 -5.87 -29.82 -13.48
N ARG A 520 -4.96 -30.72 -13.80
CA ARG A 520 -3.82 -30.48 -14.71
C ARG A 520 -4.23 -30.06 -16.13
N LEU A 521 -5.41 -30.46 -16.60
CA LEU A 521 -5.96 -30.10 -17.92
C LEU A 521 -7.20 -29.22 -17.83
N ARG A 522 -7.57 -28.83 -16.61
CA ARG A 522 -8.69 -27.92 -16.41
C ARG A 522 -8.34 -26.55 -16.95
N PHE A 523 -9.30 -25.85 -17.54
CA PHE A 523 -9.11 -24.54 -18.17
C PHE A 523 -8.22 -24.57 -19.45
N CYS A 524 -8.00 -25.72 -20.04
CA CYS A 524 -7.22 -25.91 -21.25
C CYS A 524 -8.13 -26.09 -22.48
N GLU A 525 -8.85 -25.04 -22.86
CA GLU A 525 -9.73 -25.06 -24.04
C GLU A 525 -8.95 -24.81 -25.33
N VAL A 526 -7.89 -24.02 -25.25
CA VAL A 526 -7.02 -23.66 -26.38
C VAL A 526 -5.55 -23.83 -25.97
N TRP A 527 -4.76 -24.50 -26.81
CA TRP A 527 -3.31 -24.51 -26.66
C TRP A 527 -2.73 -23.24 -27.29
N ASP A 528 -2.03 -22.44 -26.49
CA ASP A 528 -1.46 -21.15 -26.87
C ASP A 528 -0.01 -21.08 -26.40
N THR A 529 0.90 -21.23 -27.33
CA THR A 529 2.35 -21.20 -27.10
C THR A 529 2.98 -19.87 -27.49
N GLY A 530 2.18 -18.91 -27.94
CA GLY A 530 2.69 -17.68 -28.53
C GLY A 530 3.67 -16.91 -27.66
N LEU A 531 3.36 -16.70 -26.38
CA LEU A 531 4.26 -16.01 -25.46
C LEU A 531 5.49 -16.87 -25.11
N ARG A 532 5.33 -18.18 -24.92
CA ARG A 532 6.46 -19.10 -24.71
C ARG A 532 7.45 -19.01 -25.85
N ASP A 533 6.96 -19.16 -27.07
CA ASP A 533 7.81 -19.20 -28.29
C ASP A 533 8.53 -17.85 -28.45
N PHE A 534 7.86 -16.74 -28.13
CA PHE A 534 8.47 -15.42 -28.11
C PHE A 534 9.60 -15.32 -27.06
N VAL A 535 9.33 -15.71 -25.81
CA VAL A 535 10.30 -15.65 -24.70
C VAL A 535 11.55 -16.48 -25.03
N LEU A 536 11.37 -17.69 -25.52
CA LEU A 536 12.48 -18.57 -25.88
C LEU A 536 13.28 -18.06 -27.09
N ALA A 537 12.62 -17.44 -28.05
CA ALA A 537 13.29 -16.94 -29.25
C ALA A 537 14.07 -15.62 -29.03
N TYR A 538 13.61 -14.74 -28.12
CA TYR A 538 14.12 -13.38 -28.04
C TYR A 538 14.70 -12.98 -26.68
N LEU A 539 14.37 -13.68 -25.60
CA LEU A 539 14.87 -13.38 -24.26
C LEU A 539 15.86 -14.41 -23.73
N ALA A 540 15.79 -15.65 -24.24
CA ALA A 540 16.73 -16.68 -23.84
C ALA A 540 18.15 -16.36 -24.35
N ASP A 541 19.14 -16.69 -23.55
CA ASP A 541 20.54 -16.60 -23.94
C ASP A 541 20.81 -17.59 -25.08
N PRO A 542 21.38 -17.17 -26.20
CA PRO A 542 21.56 -18.03 -27.35
C PRO A 542 22.54 -19.18 -27.13
N VAL A 543 23.41 -19.11 -26.13
CA VAL A 543 24.43 -20.14 -25.82
C VAL A 543 23.94 -21.07 -24.72
N THR A 544 23.41 -20.52 -23.63
CA THR A 544 23.02 -21.31 -22.44
C THR A 544 21.56 -21.70 -22.42
N GLY A 545 20.71 -21.04 -23.21
CA GLY A 545 19.26 -21.17 -23.16
C GLY A 545 18.61 -20.57 -21.89
N SER A 546 19.42 -20.00 -20.99
CA SER A 546 18.91 -19.45 -19.71
C SER A 546 18.16 -18.13 -19.92
N LEU A 547 17.06 -17.94 -19.18
CA LEU A 547 16.24 -16.74 -19.22
C LEU A 547 16.76 -15.66 -18.26
N PRO A 548 16.48 -14.38 -18.50
CA PRO A 548 16.98 -13.27 -17.67
C PRO A 548 16.67 -13.42 -16.19
N TRP A 549 15.52 -13.98 -15.83
CA TRP A 549 15.12 -14.18 -14.44
C TRP A 549 15.70 -15.41 -13.76
N GLN A 550 16.31 -16.32 -14.51
CA GLN A 550 17.05 -17.46 -13.98
C GLN A 550 18.49 -17.12 -13.62
N ARG A 551 18.98 -15.95 -14.08
CA ARG A 551 20.33 -15.49 -13.81
C ARG A 551 20.33 -14.66 -12.54
N THR A 552 21.08 -15.07 -11.54
CA THR A 552 21.41 -14.24 -10.39
C THR A 552 22.34 -13.12 -10.89
N LEU A 553 22.02 -11.87 -10.60
CA LEU A 553 22.98 -10.77 -10.78
C LEU A 553 24.11 -11.01 -9.77
N LEU A 554 25.28 -11.44 -10.27
CA LEU A 554 26.50 -11.56 -9.48
C LEU A 554 27.00 -10.20 -9.05
#